data_f98287074b945c5229780229488417c9
#
_entry.id   f98287074b945c5229780229488417c9
#
_cell.length_a   1.000
_cell.length_b   1.000
_cell.length_c   1.000
_cell.angle_alpha   90.00
_cell.angle_beta   90.00
_cell.angle_gamma   90.00
#
_symmetry.space_group_name_H-M   'P 1'
#
loop_
_entity.id
_entity.type
_entity.pdbx_description
1 polymer ?
#
loop_
_entity_poly.entity_id
_entity_poly.type
_entity_poly.pdbx_seq_one_letter_code
_entity_poly.pdbx_strand_id
1 'polypeptide(L)'
;MYTDIEYNLENQKKWLEKIRADENDHYFLMEYRDELIGFISLTDIQWAHKRGTWNFYIGNMKYAMLAGFLGAYMYNYAFNELGLEKLNGEVMDINEGVRKLHVKQGAREVGVLAHHILKNGTWHDVYVFEMTKARWQEVGSKFAKYVAEVQL
;
A
#
# COMPACT_ATOMS: atom_id res chain seq x y z
N MET A 1 7.36 5.74 -4.16
CA MET A 1 6.69 7.03 -4.31
C MET A 1 7.04 7.61 -5.68
N TYR A 2 6.02 7.91 -6.49
CA TYR A 2 6.21 8.28 -7.90
C TYR A 2 6.66 9.74 -8.07
N THR A 3 6.23 10.63 -7.18
CA THR A 3 6.54 12.06 -7.24
C THR A 3 7.58 12.45 -6.21
N ASP A 4 8.46 13.36 -6.58
CA ASP A 4 9.30 14.05 -5.62
C ASP A 4 8.44 15.09 -4.92
N ILE A 5 8.34 14.98 -3.59
CA ILE A 5 7.55 15.93 -2.79
C ILE A 5 8.50 17.04 -2.33
N GLU A 6 8.26 18.25 -2.82
CA GLU A 6 8.86 19.41 -2.21
C GLU A 6 8.28 19.62 -0.81
N TYR A 7 9.16 19.75 0.19
CA TYR A 7 8.72 19.97 1.56
C TYR A 7 8.05 21.34 1.69
N ASN A 8 6.74 21.34 1.67
CA ASN A 8 5.91 22.52 1.89
C ASN A 8 4.77 22.17 2.84
N LEU A 9 4.86 22.67 4.08
CA LEU A 9 3.91 22.34 5.14
C LEU A 9 2.47 22.77 4.80
N GLU A 10 2.30 23.88 4.10
CA GLU A 10 0.97 24.37 3.73
C GLU A 10 0.32 23.48 2.68
N ASN A 11 1.10 23.06 1.66
CA ASN A 11 0.62 22.11 0.65
C ASN A 11 0.30 20.76 1.28
N GLN A 12 1.07 20.30 2.25
CA GLN A 12 0.80 19.08 2.98
C GLN A 12 -0.49 19.17 3.81
N LYS A 13 -0.75 20.31 4.47
CA LYS A 13 -2.00 20.52 5.22
C LYS A 13 -3.22 20.49 4.28
N LYS A 14 -3.16 21.19 3.16
CA LYS A 14 -4.24 21.17 2.14
C LYS A 14 -4.48 19.76 1.60
N TRP A 15 -3.41 19.01 1.38
CA TRP A 15 -3.52 17.61 0.96
C TRP A 15 -4.18 16.75 2.04
N LEU A 16 -3.81 16.90 3.31
CA LEU A 16 -4.44 16.19 4.43
C LEU A 16 -5.93 16.51 4.57
N GLU A 17 -6.32 17.78 4.40
CA GLU A 17 -7.72 18.18 4.43
C GLU A 17 -8.51 17.52 3.30
N LYS A 18 -7.93 17.47 2.11
CA LYS A 18 -8.54 16.80 0.96
C LYS A 18 -8.76 15.31 1.19
N ILE A 19 -7.75 14.59 1.67
CA ILE A 19 -7.87 13.14 1.88
C ILE A 19 -8.79 12.77 3.04
N ARG A 20 -8.92 13.61 4.07
CA ARG A 20 -9.87 13.40 5.17
C ARG A 20 -11.32 13.48 4.73
N ALA A 21 -11.60 14.18 3.65
CA ALA A 21 -12.94 14.33 3.08
C ALA A 21 -13.26 13.26 2.02
N ASP A 22 -12.30 12.44 1.63
CA ASP A 22 -12.45 11.45 0.57
C ASP A 22 -12.72 10.06 1.16
N GLU A 23 -13.94 9.55 0.97
CA GLU A 23 -14.33 8.21 1.43
C GLU A 23 -13.68 7.07 0.63
N ASN A 24 -13.02 7.39 -0.48
CA ASN A 24 -12.37 6.41 -1.35
C ASN A 24 -10.87 6.28 -1.06
N ASP A 25 -10.34 7.10 -0.17
CA ASP A 25 -8.93 7.10 0.18
C ASP A 25 -8.74 7.01 1.70
N HIS A 26 -8.16 5.95 2.16
CA HIS A 26 -7.82 5.73 3.57
C HIS A 26 -6.32 5.80 3.78
N TYR A 27 -5.86 6.70 4.65
CA TYR A 27 -4.47 6.85 5.03
C TYR A 27 -4.29 6.62 6.52
N PHE A 28 -3.36 5.75 6.88
CA PHE A 28 -3.06 5.43 8.27
C PHE A 28 -1.60 5.72 8.57
N LEU A 29 -1.34 6.42 9.66
CA LEU A 29 -0.01 6.51 10.22
C LEU A 29 0.31 5.18 10.91
N MET A 30 1.52 4.69 10.70
CA MET A 30 1.99 3.48 11.36
C MET A 30 2.83 3.84 12.57
N GLU A 31 2.43 3.32 13.71
CA GLU A 31 3.17 3.42 14.96
C GLU A 31 3.72 2.06 15.37
N TYR A 32 4.95 2.04 15.79
CA TYR A 32 5.60 0.86 16.36
C TYR A 32 6.47 1.25 17.54
N ARG A 33 6.17 0.70 18.72
CA ARG A 33 6.88 1.00 19.97
C ARG A 33 6.95 2.50 20.27
N ASP A 34 5.79 3.16 20.21
CA ASP A 34 5.60 4.60 20.45
C ASP A 34 6.37 5.52 19.46
N GLU A 35 6.85 4.98 18.35
CA GLU A 35 7.48 5.74 17.27
C GLU A 35 6.64 5.70 16.00
N LEU A 36 6.40 6.85 15.38
CA LEU A 36 5.82 6.93 14.04
C LEU A 36 6.87 6.48 13.02
N ILE A 37 6.57 5.41 12.28
CA ILE A 37 7.54 4.76 11.37
C ILE A 37 7.25 5.01 9.89
N GLY A 38 6.05 5.48 9.56
CA GLY A 38 5.63 5.72 8.18
C GLY A 38 4.13 5.79 8.03
N PHE A 39 3.64 5.49 6.84
CA PHE A 39 2.21 5.38 6.57
C PHE A 39 1.89 4.18 5.68
N ILE A 40 0.65 3.74 5.75
CA ILE A 40 0.05 2.78 4.83
C ILE A 40 -1.25 3.38 4.31
N SER A 41 -1.57 3.14 3.05
CA SER A 41 -2.77 3.69 2.43
C SER A 41 -3.51 2.65 1.59
N LEU A 42 -4.82 2.82 1.57
CA LEU A 42 -5.74 2.16 0.65
C LEU A 42 -6.46 3.26 -0.12
N THR A 43 -6.24 3.34 -1.41
CA THR A 43 -6.67 4.43 -2.28
C THR A 43 -7.43 3.93 -3.49
N ASP A 44 -8.11 4.84 -4.18
CA ASP A 44 -8.94 4.50 -5.34
C ASP A 44 -9.93 3.36 -5.01
N ILE A 45 -10.58 3.45 -3.85
CA ILE A 45 -11.57 2.46 -3.45
C ILE A 45 -12.79 2.60 -4.34
N GLN A 46 -13.05 1.61 -5.15
CA GLN A 46 -14.22 1.53 -6.00
C GLN A 46 -15.24 0.59 -5.36
N TRP A 47 -16.09 1.15 -4.51
CA TRP A 47 -17.06 0.38 -3.72
C TRP A 47 -17.97 -0.49 -4.56
N ALA A 48 -18.44 0.03 -5.73
CA ALA A 48 -19.29 -0.72 -6.66
C ALA A 48 -18.59 -1.97 -7.24
N HIS A 49 -17.26 -1.93 -7.35
CA HIS A 49 -16.42 -3.03 -7.86
C HIS A 49 -15.66 -3.76 -6.77
N LYS A 50 -15.82 -3.36 -5.51
CA LYS A 50 -15.17 -3.93 -4.33
C LYS A 50 -13.66 -4.10 -4.49
N ARG A 51 -12.98 -3.09 -5.01
CA ARG A 51 -11.54 -3.08 -5.25
C ARG A 51 -10.90 -1.78 -4.83
N GLY A 52 -9.59 -1.81 -4.60
CA GLY A 52 -8.78 -0.63 -4.31
C GLY A 52 -7.31 -0.87 -4.61
N THR A 53 -6.50 0.14 -4.40
CA THR A 53 -5.03 0.09 -4.54
C THR A 53 -4.40 0.41 -3.20
N TRP A 54 -3.39 -0.35 -2.79
CA TRP A 54 -2.71 -0.09 -1.54
C TRP A 54 -1.24 0.23 -1.74
N ASN A 55 -0.73 1.08 -0.85
CA ASN A 55 0.66 1.51 -0.85
C ASN A 55 1.15 1.67 0.59
N PHE A 56 2.46 1.72 0.76
CA PHE A 56 3.08 2.03 2.04
C PHE A 56 4.38 2.80 1.86
N TYR A 57 4.78 3.48 2.91
CA TYR A 57 6.07 4.13 3.03
C TYR A 57 6.61 3.97 4.45
N ILE A 58 7.85 3.52 4.58
CA ILE A 58 8.58 3.47 5.84
C ILE A 58 9.65 4.55 5.80
N GLY A 59 9.50 5.57 6.64
CA GLY A 59 10.40 6.73 6.68
C GLY A 59 11.70 6.46 7.40
N ASN A 60 11.72 5.49 8.32
CA ASN A 60 12.90 5.14 9.10
C ASN A 60 13.40 3.74 8.71
N MET A 61 14.56 3.66 8.06
CA MET A 61 15.16 2.41 7.57
C MET A 61 15.46 1.39 8.68
N LYS A 62 15.57 1.82 9.95
CA LYS A 62 15.64 0.93 11.12
C LYS A 62 14.49 -0.07 11.16
N TYR A 63 13.34 0.31 10.62
CA TYR A 63 12.12 -0.49 10.61
C TYR A 63 11.80 -1.13 9.26
N ALA A 64 12.71 -1.07 8.28
CA ALA A 64 12.49 -1.60 6.93
C ALA A 64 12.06 -3.08 6.91
N MET A 65 12.52 -3.88 7.89
CA MET A 65 12.12 -5.29 8.02
C MET A 65 10.62 -5.48 8.28
N LEU A 66 9.93 -4.47 8.83
CA LEU A 66 8.48 -4.54 9.08
C LEU A 66 7.66 -4.50 7.79
N ALA A 67 8.23 -4.03 6.68
CA ALA A 67 7.57 -4.04 5.37
C ALA A 67 7.03 -5.42 4.98
N GLY A 68 7.70 -6.48 5.42
CA GLY A 68 7.30 -7.87 5.17
C GLY A 68 5.93 -8.27 5.76
N PHE A 69 5.40 -7.49 6.70
CA PHE A 69 4.13 -7.77 7.38
C PHE A 69 3.00 -6.84 6.93
N LEU A 70 3.32 -5.67 6.35
CA LEU A 70 2.35 -4.62 6.05
C LEU A 70 1.24 -5.09 5.10
N GLY A 71 1.58 -5.90 4.09
CA GLY A 71 0.58 -6.46 3.20
C GLY A 71 -0.43 -7.35 3.93
N ALA A 72 0.02 -8.13 4.92
CA ALA A 72 -0.89 -8.97 5.70
C ALA A 72 -1.91 -8.15 6.49
N TYR A 73 -1.49 -7.05 7.13
CA TYR A 73 -2.40 -6.12 7.81
C TYR A 73 -3.38 -5.49 6.83
N MET A 74 -2.90 -5.04 5.67
CA MET A 74 -3.75 -4.39 4.67
C MET A 74 -4.76 -5.37 4.06
N TYR A 75 -4.34 -6.60 3.69
CA TYR A 75 -5.25 -7.59 3.13
C TYR A 75 -6.32 -8.01 4.14
N ASN A 76 -5.95 -8.24 5.40
CA ASN A 76 -6.92 -8.56 6.45
C ASN A 76 -7.92 -7.42 6.66
N TYR A 77 -7.45 -6.17 6.72
CA TYR A 77 -8.31 -5.00 6.85
C TYR A 77 -9.27 -4.85 5.65
N ALA A 78 -8.73 -4.84 4.45
CA ALA A 78 -9.53 -4.63 3.25
C ALA A 78 -10.57 -5.73 2.99
N PHE A 79 -10.20 -6.99 3.20
CA PHE A 79 -11.06 -8.12 2.88
C PHE A 79 -12.03 -8.48 4.01
N ASN A 80 -11.63 -8.33 5.27
CA ASN A 80 -12.44 -8.74 6.41
C ASN A 80 -13.28 -7.59 6.99
N GLU A 81 -12.71 -6.38 7.06
CA GLU A 81 -13.40 -5.22 7.65
C GLU A 81 -14.18 -4.41 6.59
N LEU A 82 -13.56 -4.15 5.43
CA LEU A 82 -14.21 -3.35 4.39
C LEU A 82 -15.01 -4.17 3.38
N GLY A 83 -14.84 -5.49 3.34
CA GLY A 83 -15.54 -6.36 2.41
C GLY A 83 -15.12 -6.20 0.96
N LEU A 84 -13.90 -5.72 0.70
CA LEU A 84 -13.35 -5.66 -0.64
C LEU A 84 -13.04 -7.07 -1.16
N GLU A 85 -13.01 -7.21 -2.48
CA GLU A 85 -12.75 -8.49 -3.15
C GLU A 85 -11.38 -8.53 -3.83
N LYS A 86 -10.76 -7.37 -4.05
CA LYS A 86 -9.48 -7.26 -4.75
C LYS A 86 -8.68 -6.04 -4.32
N LEU A 87 -7.37 -6.22 -4.12
CA LEU A 87 -6.42 -5.12 -4.02
C LEU A 87 -5.38 -5.21 -5.12
N ASN A 88 -5.04 -4.04 -5.66
CA ASN A 88 -3.90 -3.85 -6.54
C ASN A 88 -2.73 -3.23 -5.77
N GLY A 89 -1.52 -3.42 -6.29
CA GLY A 89 -0.31 -2.74 -5.85
C GLY A 89 0.55 -2.41 -7.06
N GLU A 90 1.27 -1.31 -6.98
CA GLU A 90 2.18 -0.86 -8.03
C GLU A 90 3.56 -0.64 -7.46
N VAL A 91 4.58 -1.13 -8.14
CA VAL A 91 5.97 -1.05 -7.68
C VAL A 91 6.88 -0.64 -8.81
N MET A 92 7.62 0.46 -8.63
CA MET A 92 8.64 0.87 -9.60
C MET A 92 9.76 -0.18 -9.72
N ASP A 93 10.35 -0.28 -10.89
CA ASP A 93 11.45 -1.20 -11.24
C ASP A 93 12.63 -1.13 -10.26
N ILE A 94 12.96 0.05 -9.76
CA ILE A 94 14.03 0.27 -8.78
C ILE A 94 13.75 -0.32 -7.39
N ASN A 95 12.52 -0.72 -7.10
CA ASN A 95 12.10 -1.26 -5.80
C ASN A 95 11.99 -2.79 -5.81
N GLU A 96 13.04 -3.48 -6.26
CA GLU A 96 13.05 -4.95 -6.36
C GLU A 96 12.71 -5.65 -5.03
N GLY A 97 13.15 -5.10 -3.90
CA GLY A 97 12.84 -5.63 -2.58
C GLY A 97 11.34 -5.68 -2.30
N VAL A 98 10.61 -4.61 -2.65
CA VAL A 98 9.16 -4.53 -2.48
C VAL A 98 8.44 -5.49 -3.44
N ARG A 99 8.92 -5.64 -4.67
CA ARG A 99 8.39 -6.63 -5.62
C ARG A 99 8.47 -8.04 -5.04
N LYS A 100 9.63 -8.41 -4.50
CA LYS A 100 9.84 -9.72 -3.84
C LYS A 100 8.91 -9.92 -2.64
N LEU A 101 8.62 -8.86 -1.88
CA LEU A 101 7.66 -8.93 -0.77
C LEU A 101 6.24 -9.25 -1.23
N HIS A 102 5.76 -8.60 -2.29
CA HIS A 102 4.44 -8.89 -2.86
C HIS A 102 4.31 -10.37 -3.27
N VAL A 103 5.29 -10.87 -4.03
CA VAL A 103 5.31 -12.28 -4.46
C VAL A 103 5.37 -13.24 -3.26
N LYS A 104 6.21 -12.94 -2.28
CA LYS A 104 6.34 -13.76 -1.05
C LYS A 104 5.05 -13.83 -0.24
N GLN A 105 4.26 -12.77 -0.26
CA GLN A 105 2.94 -12.73 0.38
C GLN A 105 1.86 -13.44 -0.44
N GLY A 106 2.16 -13.89 -1.65
CA GLY A 106 1.27 -14.62 -2.52
C GLY A 106 0.52 -13.76 -3.55
N ALA A 107 0.83 -12.46 -3.65
CA ALA A 107 0.30 -11.62 -4.71
C ALA A 107 0.78 -12.08 -6.10
N ARG A 108 -0.08 -11.91 -7.09
CA ARG A 108 0.22 -12.24 -8.48
C ARG A 108 0.74 -10.99 -9.19
N GLU A 109 1.90 -11.07 -9.83
CA GLU A 109 2.34 -10.07 -10.79
C GLU A 109 1.53 -10.23 -12.08
N VAL A 110 0.84 -9.18 -12.49
CA VAL A 110 -0.10 -9.24 -13.62
C VAL A 110 0.43 -8.57 -14.87
N GLY A 111 1.47 -7.76 -14.76
CA GLY A 111 2.09 -7.12 -15.90
C GLY A 111 3.05 -6.01 -15.52
N VAL A 112 3.62 -5.41 -16.57
CA VAL A 112 4.56 -4.29 -16.48
C VAL A 112 4.05 -3.16 -17.36
N LEU A 113 3.97 -1.96 -16.79
CA LEU A 113 3.69 -0.73 -17.51
C LEU A 113 5.05 -0.11 -17.88
N ALA A 114 5.44 -0.21 -19.14
CA ALA A 114 6.72 0.29 -19.62
C ALA A 114 6.73 1.82 -19.69
N HIS A 115 7.87 2.45 -19.32
CA HIS A 115 8.06 3.91 -19.36
C HIS A 115 6.90 4.66 -18.68
N HIS A 116 6.46 4.19 -17.54
CA HIS A 116 5.24 4.68 -16.90
C HIS A 116 5.47 5.91 -16.04
N ILE A 117 6.61 6.01 -15.37
CA ILE A 117 6.95 7.11 -14.47
C ILE A 117 8.24 7.79 -14.93
N LEU A 118 8.17 9.11 -15.12
CA LEU A 118 9.36 9.94 -15.30
C LEU A 118 9.80 10.49 -13.96
N LYS A 119 10.98 10.07 -13.49
CA LYS A 119 11.55 10.51 -12.22
C LYS A 119 13.01 10.90 -12.40
N ASN A 120 13.39 12.09 -11.95
CA ASN A 120 14.77 12.61 -12.08
C ASN A 120 15.32 12.48 -13.52
N GLY A 121 14.49 12.74 -14.53
CA GLY A 121 14.86 12.66 -15.94
C GLY A 121 15.00 11.24 -16.49
N THR A 122 14.68 10.20 -15.72
CA THR A 122 14.74 8.79 -16.13
C THR A 122 13.34 8.19 -16.14
N TRP A 123 13.03 7.45 -17.21
CA TRP A 123 11.80 6.68 -17.30
C TRP A 123 11.93 5.37 -16.54
N HIS A 124 10.92 5.06 -15.75
CA HIS A 124 10.83 3.84 -14.96
C HIS A 124 9.61 3.03 -15.35
N ASP A 125 9.79 1.72 -15.36
CA ASP A 125 8.70 0.78 -15.50
C ASP A 125 8.01 0.55 -14.16
N VAL A 126 6.71 0.22 -14.22
CA VAL A 126 5.92 -0.09 -13.03
C VAL A 126 5.37 -1.51 -13.14
N TYR A 127 5.69 -2.32 -12.16
CA TYR A 127 5.17 -3.67 -12.00
C TYR A 127 3.84 -3.63 -11.27
N VAL A 128 2.84 -4.27 -11.85
CA VAL A 128 1.48 -4.30 -11.30
C VAL A 128 1.21 -5.63 -10.64
N PHE A 129 0.73 -5.58 -9.43
CA PHE A 129 0.38 -6.74 -8.62
C PHE A 129 -1.10 -6.75 -8.28
N GLU A 130 -1.65 -7.93 -8.06
CA GLU A 130 -2.98 -8.08 -7.52
C GLU A 130 -3.04 -9.15 -6.43
N MET A 131 -3.95 -8.96 -5.47
CA MET A 131 -4.39 -9.95 -4.52
C MET A 131 -5.91 -9.97 -4.52
N THR A 132 -6.50 -11.12 -4.81
CA THR A 132 -7.94 -11.32 -4.61
C THR A 132 -8.21 -11.87 -3.22
N LYS A 133 -9.42 -11.62 -2.68
CA LYS A 133 -9.86 -12.18 -1.40
C LYS A 133 -9.78 -13.71 -1.41
N ALA A 134 -10.22 -14.35 -2.49
CA ALA A 134 -10.14 -15.81 -2.63
C ALA A 134 -8.69 -16.32 -2.54
N ARG A 135 -7.77 -15.65 -3.23
CA ARG A 135 -6.33 -15.97 -3.16
C ARG A 135 -5.77 -15.76 -1.76
N TRP A 136 -6.16 -14.68 -1.09
CA TRP A 136 -5.72 -14.41 0.28
C TRP A 136 -6.21 -15.47 1.26
N GLN A 137 -7.43 -15.98 1.09
CA GLN A 137 -7.96 -17.10 1.89
C GLN A 137 -7.15 -18.38 1.74
N GLU A 138 -6.61 -18.64 0.54
CA GLU A 138 -5.75 -19.82 0.30
C GLU A 138 -4.36 -19.67 0.95
N VAL A 139 -3.72 -18.50 0.81
CA VAL A 139 -2.31 -18.31 1.18
C VAL A 139 -2.12 -17.61 2.52
N GLY A 140 -3.13 -16.91 3.01
CA GLY A 140 -3.07 -15.98 4.14
C GLY A 140 -3.29 -16.60 5.51
N SER A 141 -3.60 -17.90 5.62
CA SER A 141 -3.93 -18.54 6.91
C SER A 141 -2.86 -18.31 7.99
N LYS A 142 -1.59 -18.39 7.62
CA LYS A 142 -0.45 -18.11 8.52
C LYS A 142 -0.35 -16.64 8.96
N PHE A 143 -1.06 -15.76 8.29
CA PHE A 143 -1.08 -14.32 8.54
C PHE A 143 -2.36 -13.84 9.25
N ALA A 144 -3.27 -14.72 9.63
CA ALA A 144 -4.55 -14.38 10.27
C ALA A 144 -4.40 -13.55 11.56
N LYS A 145 -3.25 -13.65 12.24
CA LYS A 145 -2.95 -12.89 13.45
C LYS A 145 -2.56 -11.43 13.21
N TYR A 146 -2.28 -11.04 11.96
CA TYR A 146 -1.88 -9.68 11.62
C TYR A 146 -3.13 -8.82 11.39
N VAL A 147 -3.78 -8.46 12.48
CA VAL A 147 -4.95 -7.57 12.52
C VAL A 147 -4.49 -6.25 13.13
N ALA A 148 -4.73 -5.15 12.42
CA ALA A 148 -4.39 -3.83 12.90
C ALA A 148 -5.46 -3.29 13.86
N GLU A 149 -5.03 -2.60 14.90
CA GLU A 149 -5.90 -1.71 15.65
C GLU A 149 -5.99 -0.39 14.88
N VAL A 150 -7.17 -0.09 14.36
CA VAL A 150 -7.44 1.15 13.63
C VAL A 150 -8.11 2.13 14.59
N GLN A 151 -7.44 3.24 14.87
CA GLN A 151 -8.02 4.37 15.60
C GLN A 151 -8.51 5.40 14.58
N LEU A 152 -9.83 5.65 14.57
CA LEU A 152 -10.49 6.60 13.68
C LEU A 152 -10.55 7.99 14.31
#